data_7f95c563999dfe0a0a72f7ffd303f5f0
#
_entry.id   7f95c563999dfe0a0a72f7ffd303f5f0
#
_cell.length_a   1.000
_cell.length_b   1.000
_cell.length_c   1.000
_cell.angle_alpha   90.00
_cell.angle_beta   90.00
_cell.angle_gamma   90.00
#
_symmetry.space_group_name_H-M   'P 1'
#
loop_
_entity.id
_entity.type
_entity.pdbx_description
1 polymer ?
#
loop_
_entity_poly.entity_id
_entity_poly.type
_entity_poly.pdbx_seq_one_letter_code
_entity_poly.pdbx_strand_id
1 'polypeptide(L)'
;PHLFSSAASDVYKRQVIITTGGTGLTGRDITVDVLETYFDKKIDGFGELFRYISYKKIGTSTIQSRATAGTKSGKYIFCLPGSPSACKDAWEEILKFQLDIRHKPCNFVEIMPRLNET
;
A
#
# COMPACT_ATOMS: atom_id res chain seq x y z
N PRO A 1 7.85 -17.00 4.73
CA PRO A 1 7.21 -18.03 3.91
C PRO A 1 5.71 -18.13 4.19
N HIS A 2 5.31 -18.29 5.45
CA HIS A 2 3.89 -18.39 5.77
C HIS A 2 3.12 -17.14 5.42
N LEU A 3 3.72 -15.96 5.62
CA LEU A 3 3.09 -14.69 5.28
C LEU A 3 2.77 -14.64 3.79
N PHE A 4 3.71 -15.01 2.94
CA PHE A 4 3.50 -14.93 1.50
C PHE A 4 2.52 -16.01 1.01
N SER A 5 2.53 -17.20 1.62
CA SER A 5 1.55 -18.23 1.30
C SER A 5 0.15 -17.75 1.65
N SER A 6 -0.04 -17.15 2.83
CA SER A 6 -1.32 -16.58 3.22
C SER A 6 -1.74 -15.45 2.29
N ALA A 7 -0.80 -14.56 1.95
CA ALA A 7 -1.09 -13.44 1.06
C ALA A 7 -1.51 -13.94 -0.32
N ALA A 8 -0.83 -14.96 -0.86
CA ALA A 8 -1.19 -15.52 -2.16
C ALA A 8 -2.60 -16.11 -2.15
N SER A 9 -2.97 -16.81 -1.08
CA SER A 9 -4.33 -17.34 -0.91
C SER A 9 -5.35 -16.21 -0.81
N ASP A 10 -5.03 -15.15 -0.06
CA ASP A 10 -5.93 -14.03 0.15
C ASP A 10 -6.15 -13.21 -1.12
N VAL A 11 -5.18 -13.14 -2.03
CA VAL A 11 -5.33 -12.41 -3.29
C VAL A 11 -6.54 -12.93 -4.08
N TYR A 12 -6.87 -14.21 -3.98
CA TYR A 12 -8.05 -14.75 -4.66
C TYR A 12 -9.36 -14.42 -3.97
N LYS A 13 -9.33 -14.19 -2.66
CA LYS A 13 -10.54 -14.01 -1.85
C LYS A 13 -10.78 -12.57 -1.43
N ARG A 14 -9.73 -11.78 -1.33
CA ARG A 14 -9.80 -10.40 -0.84
C ARG A 14 -9.61 -9.43 -1.98
N GLN A 15 -10.15 -8.25 -1.82
CA GLN A 15 -10.01 -7.19 -2.83
C GLN A 15 -8.92 -6.21 -2.47
N VAL A 16 -8.54 -6.15 -1.20
CA VAL A 16 -7.50 -5.26 -0.69
C VAL A 16 -6.66 -6.05 0.30
N ILE A 17 -5.34 -5.95 0.15
CA ILE A 17 -4.38 -6.54 1.08
C ILE A 17 -3.51 -5.41 1.61
N ILE A 18 -3.36 -5.36 2.92
CA ILE A 18 -2.50 -4.38 3.58
C ILE A 18 -1.44 -5.16 4.37
N THR A 19 -0.16 -4.90 4.06
CA THR A 19 0.95 -5.45 4.83
C THR A 19 1.54 -4.35 5.70
N THR A 20 2.13 -4.73 6.83
CA THR A 20 2.83 -3.79 7.71
C THR A 20 4.22 -4.32 8.00
N GLY A 21 5.21 -3.42 7.97
CA GLY A 21 6.60 -3.77 8.22
C GLY A 21 7.38 -4.11 6.97
N GLY A 22 8.70 -4.16 7.11
CA GLY A 22 9.60 -4.53 6.03
C GLY A 22 9.77 -3.47 4.94
N THR A 23 9.48 -2.21 5.25
CA THR A 23 9.52 -1.13 4.25
C THR A 23 10.69 -0.17 4.44
N GLY A 24 11.64 -0.49 5.32
CA GLY A 24 12.82 0.35 5.53
C GLY A 24 13.98 0.00 4.60
N LEU A 25 15.19 0.32 5.05
CA LEU A 25 16.39 0.21 4.23
C LEU A 25 17.35 -0.91 4.68
N THR A 26 17.05 -1.57 5.79
CA THR A 26 17.95 -2.61 6.29
C THR A 26 17.84 -3.88 5.44
N GLY A 27 18.81 -4.79 5.60
CA GLY A 27 18.79 -6.05 4.87
C GLY A 27 17.60 -6.95 5.21
N ARG A 28 16.91 -6.68 6.32
CA ARG A 28 15.69 -7.42 6.71
C ARG A 28 14.43 -6.83 6.09
N ASP A 29 14.51 -5.62 5.56
CA ASP A 29 13.36 -4.92 4.99
C ASP A 29 13.17 -5.36 3.54
N ILE A 30 12.53 -6.49 3.34
CA ILE A 30 12.38 -7.11 2.01
C ILE A 30 10.95 -7.07 1.47
N THR A 31 9.98 -6.59 2.26
CA THR A 31 8.58 -6.64 1.85
C THR A 31 8.34 -5.91 0.53
N VAL A 32 8.85 -4.69 0.42
CA VAL A 32 8.68 -3.88 -0.80
C VAL A 32 9.37 -4.55 -1.99
N ASP A 33 10.59 -5.03 -1.79
CA ASP A 33 11.36 -5.66 -2.87
C ASP A 33 10.64 -6.87 -3.45
N VAL A 34 10.03 -7.69 -2.58
CA VAL A 34 9.31 -8.87 -3.00
C VAL A 34 7.98 -8.50 -3.65
N LEU A 35 7.18 -7.67 -2.99
CA LEU A 35 5.83 -7.38 -3.48
C LEU A 35 5.83 -6.57 -4.76
N GLU A 36 6.78 -5.67 -4.95
CA GLU A 36 6.85 -4.90 -6.19
C GLU A 36 7.09 -5.77 -7.42
N THR A 37 7.67 -6.97 -7.25
CA THR A 37 7.83 -7.89 -8.37
C THR A 37 6.50 -8.51 -8.81
N TYR A 38 5.49 -8.48 -7.94
CA TYR A 38 4.16 -9.04 -8.24
C TYR A 38 3.19 -8.02 -8.80
N PHE A 39 3.45 -6.73 -8.63
CA PHE A 39 2.49 -5.70 -9.05
C PHE A 39 2.30 -5.72 -10.57
N ASP A 40 1.04 -5.67 -11.00
CA ASP A 40 0.71 -5.40 -12.39
C ASP A 40 1.00 -3.93 -12.69
N LYS A 41 0.60 -3.05 -11.78
CA LYS A 41 0.94 -1.62 -11.84
C LYS A 41 1.31 -1.15 -10.45
N LYS A 42 2.36 -0.35 -10.37
CA LYS A 42 2.76 0.31 -9.13
C LYS A 42 1.96 1.60 -8.99
N ILE A 43 1.50 1.88 -7.78
CA ILE A 43 0.77 3.11 -7.45
C ILE A 43 1.75 4.06 -6.79
N ASP A 44 2.55 4.77 -7.60
CA ASP A 44 3.58 5.67 -7.07
C ASP A 44 3.00 6.76 -6.18
N GLY A 45 1.81 7.24 -6.54
CA GLY A 45 1.17 8.31 -5.77
C GLY A 45 0.87 7.95 -4.33
N PHE A 46 0.68 6.67 -4.01
CA PHE A 46 0.44 6.28 -2.62
C PHE A 46 1.67 6.58 -1.76
N GLY A 47 2.83 6.07 -2.15
CA GLY A 47 4.05 6.29 -1.39
C GLY A 47 4.44 7.76 -1.33
N GLU A 48 4.26 8.49 -2.42
CA GLU A 48 4.53 9.92 -2.47
C GLU A 48 3.67 10.69 -1.48
N LEU A 49 2.36 10.45 -1.48
CA LEU A 49 1.45 11.13 -0.57
C LEU A 49 1.70 10.71 0.87
N PHE A 50 1.93 9.42 1.11
CA PHE A 50 2.23 8.93 2.45
C PHE A 50 3.47 9.61 3.02
N ARG A 51 4.56 9.69 2.23
CA ARG A 51 5.80 10.33 2.69
C ARG A 51 5.62 11.82 2.89
N TYR A 52 4.80 12.48 2.08
CA TYR A 52 4.47 13.89 2.28
C TYR A 52 3.78 14.12 3.63
N ILE A 53 2.79 13.28 3.95
CA ILE A 53 2.07 13.36 5.22
C ILE A 53 3.02 13.08 6.39
N SER A 54 3.84 12.05 6.26
CA SER A 54 4.82 11.65 7.27
C SER A 54 5.85 12.74 7.51
N TYR A 55 6.25 13.46 6.46
CA TYR A 55 7.21 14.57 6.58
C TYR A 55 6.75 15.62 7.59
N LYS A 56 5.46 15.88 7.64
CA LYS A 56 4.90 16.86 8.58
C LYS A 56 5.09 16.45 10.04
N LYS A 57 5.30 15.17 10.31
CA LYS A 57 5.44 14.63 11.67
C LYS A 57 6.88 14.31 12.04
N ILE A 58 7.62 13.70 11.14
CA ILE A 58 8.99 13.22 11.43
C ILE A 58 10.06 13.91 10.59
N GLY A 59 9.69 14.88 9.76
CA GLY A 59 10.66 15.64 8.97
C GLY A 59 11.37 14.77 7.94
N THR A 60 12.64 15.03 7.74
CA THR A 60 13.42 14.37 6.67
C THR A 60 13.57 12.87 6.86
N SER A 61 13.36 12.35 8.05
CA SER A 61 13.46 10.90 8.27
C SER A 61 12.45 10.10 7.44
N THR A 62 11.41 10.75 6.91
CA THR A 62 10.44 10.09 6.03
C THR A 62 11.08 9.50 4.77
N ILE A 63 12.25 10.01 4.35
CA ILE A 63 12.91 9.49 3.15
C ILE A 63 13.40 8.04 3.32
N GLN A 64 13.46 7.55 4.55
CA GLN A 64 13.85 6.16 4.81
C GLN A 64 12.68 5.18 4.56
N SER A 65 11.47 5.68 4.44
CA SER A 65 10.31 4.83 4.20
C SER A 65 10.18 4.50 2.72
N ARG A 66 10.07 3.21 2.41
CA ARG A 66 9.80 2.75 1.06
C ARG A 66 8.36 2.24 0.92
N ALA A 67 7.45 2.75 1.77
CA ALA A 67 6.03 2.42 1.66
C ALA A 67 5.56 2.55 0.22
N THR A 68 4.80 1.55 -0.24
CA THR A 68 4.38 1.45 -1.64
C THR A 68 3.01 0.81 -1.74
N ALA A 69 2.46 0.85 -2.94
CA ALA A 69 1.22 0.17 -3.24
C ALA A 69 1.20 -0.23 -4.70
N GLY A 70 0.36 -1.18 -5.03
CA GLY A 70 0.21 -1.62 -6.40
C GLY A 70 -1.09 -2.38 -6.61
N THR A 71 -1.34 -2.72 -7.87
CA THR A 71 -2.46 -3.57 -8.24
C THR A 71 -1.94 -4.96 -8.59
N LYS A 72 -2.77 -5.97 -8.34
CA LYS A 72 -2.47 -7.35 -8.74
C LYS A 72 -3.77 -8.10 -8.98
N SER A 73 -3.95 -8.59 -10.20
CA SER A 73 -5.12 -9.41 -10.55
C SER A 73 -6.44 -8.74 -10.18
N GLY A 74 -6.54 -7.44 -10.45
CA GLY A 74 -7.76 -6.66 -10.18
C GLY A 74 -7.94 -6.27 -8.72
N LYS A 75 -6.89 -6.37 -7.91
CA LYS A 75 -6.94 -6.08 -6.48
C LYS A 75 -5.86 -5.09 -6.09
N TYR A 76 -5.97 -4.53 -4.90
CA TYR A 76 -4.98 -3.58 -4.38
C TYR A 76 -4.12 -4.21 -3.29
N ILE A 77 -2.84 -3.86 -3.28
CA ILE A 77 -1.91 -4.24 -2.23
C ILE A 77 -1.22 -2.97 -1.74
N PHE A 78 -1.30 -2.73 -0.42
CA PHE A 78 -0.65 -1.58 0.22
C PHE A 78 0.39 -2.08 1.21
N CYS A 79 1.61 -1.57 1.09
CA CYS A 79 2.72 -1.97 1.96
C CYS A 79 3.04 -0.80 2.89
N LEU A 80 2.68 -0.93 4.16
CA LEU A 80 2.83 0.12 5.17
C LEU A 80 4.01 -0.16 6.08
N PRO A 81 4.63 0.88 6.67
CA PRO A 81 5.63 0.68 7.72
C PRO A 81 5.04 -0.07 8.92
N GLY A 82 5.93 -0.66 9.73
CA GLY A 82 5.50 -1.41 10.90
C GLY A 82 5.09 -0.56 12.10
N SER A 83 5.38 0.73 12.08
CA SER A 83 5.07 1.63 13.19
C SER A 83 3.55 1.85 13.31
N PRO A 84 2.96 1.73 14.52
CA PRO A 84 1.53 1.98 14.69
C PRO A 84 1.10 3.37 14.25
N SER A 85 1.92 4.40 14.50
CA SER A 85 1.57 5.76 14.10
C SER A 85 1.60 5.92 12.58
N ALA A 86 2.51 5.25 11.88
CA ALA A 86 2.54 5.28 10.42
C ALA A 86 1.31 4.59 9.82
N CYS A 87 0.90 3.47 10.39
CA CYS A 87 -0.30 2.77 9.94
C CYS A 87 -1.54 3.62 10.17
N LYS A 88 -1.62 4.31 11.31
CA LYS A 88 -2.72 5.22 11.60
C LYS A 88 -2.77 6.35 10.58
N ASP A 89 -1.63 6.95 10.26
CA ASP A 89 -1.58 8.02 9.28
C ASP A 89 -2.03 7.56 7.90
N ALA A 90 -1.55 6.39 7.47
CA ALA A 90 -1.95 5.83 6.18
C ALA A 90 -3.46 5.62 6.11
N TRP A 91 -4.05 5.10 7.19
CA TRP A 91 -5.49 4.86 7.23
C TRP A 91 -6.28 6.17 7.29
N GLU A 92 -5.96 7.02 8.30
CA GLU A 92 -6.76 8.23 8.56
C GLU A 92 -6.66 9.27 7.45
N GLU A 93 -5.51 9.35 6.79
CA GLU A 93 -5.25 10.42 5.82
C GLU A 93 -5.41 9.99 4.36
N ILE A 94 -5.37 8.69 4.08
CA ILE A 94 -5.39 8.19 2.71
C ILE A 94 -6.44 7.09 2.51
N LEU A 95 -6.26 5.96 3.19
CA LEU A 95 -6.98 4.74 2.83
C LEU A 95 -8.46 4.81 3.14
N LYS A 96 -8.84 5.39 4.27
CA LYS A 96 -10.25 5.44 4.62
C LYS A 96 -11.07 6.26 3.61
N PHE A 97 -10.43 7.18 2.89
CA PHE A 97 -11.09 7.93 1.82
C PHE A 97 -11.07 7.15 0.51
N GLN A 98 -9.92 6.62 0.13
CA GLN A 98 -9.78 5.94 -1.15
C GLN A 98 -10.48 4.58 -1.20
N LEU A 99 -10.70 3.95 -0.05
CA LEU A 99 -11.43 2.68 0.03
C LEU A 99 -12.91 2.89 0.35
N ASP A 100 -13.43 4.09 0.14
CA ASP A 100 -14.83 4.44 0.33
C ASP A 100 -15.41 4.88 -1.01
N ILE A 101 -16.40 4.14 -1.51
CA ILE A 101 -17.05 4.42 -2.81
C ILE A 101 -17.71 5.81 -2.84
N ARG A 102 -17.99 6.39 -1.69
CA ARG A 102 -18.63 7.70 -1.58
C ARG A 102 -17.66 8.86 -1.74
N HIS A 103 -16.35 8.61 -1.62
CA HIS A 103 -15.35 9.68 -1.70
C HIS A 103 -15.25 10.23 -3.13
N LYS A 104 -15.26 11.56 -3.25
CA LYS A 104 -15.14 12.25 -4.53
C LYS A 104 -13.98 13.24 -4.45
N PRO A 105 -13.29 13.47 -5.58
CA PRO A 105 -13.71 13.14 -6.95
C PRO A 105 -13.38 11.73 -7.42
N CYS A 106 -12.46 11.01 -6.83
CA CYS A 106 -12.05 9.69 -7.30
C CYS A 106 -11.73 8.80 -6.11
N ASN A 107 -11.99 7.52 -6.25
CA ASN A 107 -11.60 6.57 -5.21
C ASN A 107 -11.23 5.23 -5.83
N PHE A 108 -10.49 4.40 -5.07
CA PHE A 108 -10.01 3.11 -5.54
C PHE A 108 -11.13 2.08 -5.73
N VAL A 109 -12.22 2.19 -4.98
CA VAL A 109 -13.32 1.24 -5.09
C VAL A 109 -14.04 1.42 -6.43
N GLU A 110 -14.24 2.67 -6.84
CA GLU A 110 -14.95 2.99 -8.06
C GLU A 110 -14.29 2.41 -9.30
N ILE A 111 -12.95 2.44 -9.35
CA ILE A 111 -12.22 1.95 -10.51
C ILE A 111 -11.82 0.48 -10.43
N MET A 112 -12.09 -0.17 -9.29
CA MET A 112 -11.67 -1.55 -9.07
C MET A 112 -12.14 -2.51 -10.17
N PRO A 113 -13.40 -2.44 -10.64
CA PRO A 113 -13.85 -3.34 -11.70
C PRO A 113 -13.10 -3.18 -13.03
N ARG A 114 -12.40 -2.07 -13.19
CA ARG A 114 -11.70 -1.73 -14.43
C ARG A 114 -10.20 -2.02 -14.38
N LEU A 115 -9.68 -2.52 -13.26
CA LEU A 115 -8.22 -2.72 -13.11
C LEU A 115 -7.63 -3.71 -14.11
N ASN A 116 -8.44 -4.64 -14.59
CA ASN A 116 -8.00 -5.66 -15.56
C ASN A 116 -8.38 -5.33 -17.00
N GLU A 117 -8.87 -4.13 -17.28
CA GLU A 117 -9.17 -3.73 -18.66
C GLU A 117 -7.89 -3.70 -19.50
N THR A 118 -8.00 -4.09 -20.75
CA THR A 118 -6.91 -4.07 -21.71
C THR A 118 -7.21 -3.14 -22.88
#